data_0552ea8cf91a9f5b9f87a02da1e1476d
#
_entry.id   0552ea8cf91a9f5b9f87a02da1e1476d
#
_cell.length_a   1.000
_cell.length_b   1.000
_cell.length_c   1.000
_cell.angle_alpha   90.00
_cell.angle_beta   90.00
_cell.angle_gamma   90.00
#
_symmetry.space_group_name_H-M   'P 1'
#
loop_
_entity.id
_entity.type
_entity.pdbx_description
1 polymer ?
#
loop_
_entity_poly.entity_id
_entity_poly.type
_entity_poly.pdbx_seq_one_letter_code
_entity_poly.pdbx_strand_id
1 'polypeptide(L)'
;MNPYQRGQVALCGNYFKYTPSGASGFKRAGRWHKEPLPGDVVFFYNKSMGRICHVGIVESVNGKTIVTIEGNTSSATIDRNGGECRRKTYSNYSVGGNSWIYGFGRPVYTAETCSAEKVLEIAKNEIGYEEKRSPSQLEDKHANKGTG
;
A
#
# COMPACT_ATOMS: atom_id res chain seq x y z
N MET A 1 -1.06 -7.88 -22.65
CA MET A 1 -1.58 -6.94 -21.63
C MET A 1 -0.47 -5.97 -21.23
N ASN A 2 -0.70 -4.67 -21.37
CA ASN A 2 0.27 -3.67 -20.98
C ASN A 2 0.33 -3.49 -19.45
N PRO A 3 1.35 -2.78 -18.90
CA PRO A 3 1.48 -2.63 -17.43
C PRO A 3 0.27 -2.02 -16.75
N TYR A 4 -0.39 -1.06 -17.38
CA TYR A 4 -1.60 -0.43 -16.85
C TYR A 4 -2.75 -1.44 -16.72
N GLN A 5 -2.98 -2.22 -17.79
CA GLN A 5 -4.01 -3.26 -17.78
C GLN A 5 -3.72 -4.35 -16.73
N ARG A 6 -2.46 -4.76 -16.59
CA ARG A 6 -2.05 -5.70 -15.54
C ARG A 6 -2.36 -5.16 -14.14
N GLY A 7 -2.05 -3.89 -13.91
CA GLY A 7 -2.35 -3.22 -12.64
C GLY A 7 -3.86 -3.15 -12.37
N GLN A 8 -4.67 -2.84 -13.38
CA GLN A 8 -6.12 -2.84 -13.23
C GLN A 8 -6.67 -4.22 -12.87
N VAL A 9 -6.19 -5.27 -13.53
CA VAL A 9 -6.61 -6.65 -13.22
C VAL A 9 -6.17 -7.04 -11.80
N ALA A 10 -4.93 -6.77 -11.44
CA ALA A 10 -4.41 -7.07 -10.11
C ALA A 10 -5.20 -6.36 -9.01
N LEU A 11 -5.59 -5.11 -9.24
CA LEU A 11 -6.37 -4.31 -8.30
C LEU A 11 -7.88 -4.45 -8.50
N CYS A 12 -8.34 -5.52 -9.12
CA CYS A 12 -9.77 -5.82 -9.32
C CYS A 12 -10.53 -4.70 -10.06
N GLY A 13 -9.92 -4.17 -11.10
CA GLY A 13 -10.48 -3.07 -11.89
C GLY A 13 -10.33 -1.70 -11.26
N ASN A 14 -9.61 -1.61 -10.16
CA ASN A 14 -9.58 -0.43 -9.30
C ASN A 14 -8.19 0.22 -9.29
N TYR A 15 -7.98 1.15 -10.19
CA TYR A 15 -6.85 2.07 -10.08
C TYR A 15 -7.30 3.26 -9.22
N PHE A 16 -7.20 3.11 -7.90
CA PHE A 16 -7.79 4.07 -6.98
C PHE A 16 -6.80 5.14 -6.51
N LYS A 17 -7.23 6.40 -6.56
CA LYS A 17 -6.56 7.53 -5.91
C LYS A 17 -7.10 7.78 -4.50
N TYR A 18 -8.31 7.33 -4.24
CA TYR A 18 -9.03 7.51 -2.99
C TYR A 18 -9.12 6.17 -2.25
N THR A 19 -8.50 6.08 -1.09
CA THR A 19 -8.33 4.81 -0.37
C THR A 19 -9.63 4.08 -0.02
N PRO A 20 -10.74 4.76 0.38
CA PRO A 20 -12.01 4.07 0.57
C PRO A 20 -12.55 3.40 -0.68
N SER A 21 -12.32 3.98 -1.86
CA SER A 21 -12.73 3.37 -3.14
C SER A 21 -11.96 2.09 -3.43
N GLY A 22 -10.68 2.06 -3.07
CA GLY A 22 -9.86 0.85 -3.18
C GLY A 22 -10.39 -0.29 -2.32
N ALA A 23 -10.71 -0.02 -1.07
CA ALA A 23 -11.30 -1.00 -0.16
C ALA A 23 -12.63 -1.52 -0.71
N SER A 24 -13.51 -0.63 -1.18
CA SER A 24 -14.80 -1.02 -1.78
C SER A 24 -14.63 -1.92 -3.00
N GLY A 25 -13.63 -1.64 -3.84
CA GLY A 25 -13.33 -2.46 -5.01
C GLY A 25 -12.93 -3.89 -4.66
N PHE A 26 -12.04 -4.06 -3.70
CA PHE A 26 -11.67 -5.39 -3.22
C PHE A 26 -12.86 -6.12 -2.58
N LYS A 27 -13.70 -5.42 -1.84
CA LYS A 27 -14.91 -6.00 -1.24
C LYS A 27 -15.88 -6.50 -2.32
N ARG A 28 -16.15 -5.68 -3.35
CA ARG A 28 -17.01 -6.07 -4.47
C ARG A 28 -16.47 -7.27 -5.24
N ALA A 29 -15.16 -7.38 -5.36
CA ALA A 29 -14.49 -8.48 -6.05
C ALA A 29 -14.41 -9.76 -5.20
N GLY A 30 -14.87 -9.74 -3.94
CA GLY A 30 -14.74 -10.88 -3.03
C GLY A 30 -13.31 -11.15 -2.58
N ARG A 31 -12.46 -10.11 -2.60
CA ARG A 31 -11.03 -10.21 -2.29
C ARG A 31 -10.65 -9.39 -1.06
N TRP A 32 -11.57 -9.22 -0.16
CA TRP A 32 -11.36 -8.58 1.14
C TRP A 32 -11.14 -9.62 2.22
N HIS A 33 -10.08 -9.47 3.02
CA HIS A 33 -9.69 -10.43 4.04
C HIS A 33 -9.42 -9.74 5.37
N LYS A 34 -9.64 -10.47 6.46
CA LYS A 34 -9.23 -10.05 7.81
C LYS A 34 -7.86 -10.59 8.20
N GLU A 35 -7.40 -11.62 7.52
CA GLU A 35 -6.09 -12.23 7.73
C GLU A 35 -5.17 -11.89 6.55
N PRO A 36 -3.98 -11.33 6.83
CA PRO A 36 -3.08 -10.89 5.79
C PRO A 36 -2.27 -12.03 5.18
N LEU A 37 -1.88 -11.83 3.92
CA LEU A 37 -0.79 -12.56 3.27
C LEU A 37 0.22 -11.54 2.73
N PRO A 38 1.50 -11.94 2.59
CA PRO A 38 2.47 -11.09 1.90
C PRO A 38 1.97 -10.68 0.50
N GLY A 39 2.08 -9.41 0.17
CA GLY A 39 1.58 -8.86 -1.08
C GLY A 39 0.16 -8.29 -1.00
N ASP A 40 -0.55 -8.48 0.08
CA ASP A 40 -1.86 -7.85 0.30
C ASP A 40 -1.70 -6.33 0.47
N VAL A 41 -2.71 -5.60 0.07
CA VAL A 41 -2.84 -4.17 0.36
C VAL A 41 -3.51 -4.02 1.72
N VAL A 42 -2.80 -3.48 2.69
CA VAL A 42 -3.37 -3.15 4.00
C VAL A 42 -4.04 -1.79 3.95
N PHE A 43 -5.24 -1.69 4.50
CA PHE A 43 -6.03 -0.46 4.60
C PHE A 43 -6.12 0.00 6.05
N PHE A 44 -5.80 1.27 6.29
CA PHE A 44 -5.80 1.88 7.61
C PHE A 44 -6.97 2.83 7.78
N TYR A 45 -7.64 2.73 8.91
CA TYR A 45 -8.79 3.54 9.26
C TYR A 45 -8.42 4.58 10.31
N ASN A 46 -8.75 5.83 10.06
CA ASN A 46 -8.55 6.92 11.00
C ASN A 46 -9.88 7.33 11.63
N LYS A 47 -9.98 7.16 12.95
CA LYS A 47 -11.20 7.49 13.71
C LYS A 47 -11.56 8.98 13.64
N SER A 48 -10.56 9.84 13.71
CA SER A 48 -10.78 11.30 13.67
C SER A 48 -11.32 11.75 12.32
N MET A 49 -10.90 11.08 11.24
CA MET A 49 -11.39 11.36 9.88
C MET A 49 -12.67 10.59 9.56
N GLY A 50 -13.01 9.56 10.33
CA GLY A 50 -14.17 8.71 10.11
C GLY A 50 -14.10 7.88 8.82
N ARG A 51 -12.89 7.59 8.31
CA ARG A 51 -12.71 6.87 7.05
C ARG A 51 -11.35 6.19 6.95
N ILE A 52 -11.23 5.30 5.96
CA ILE A 52 -9.94 4.79 5.52
C ILE A 52 -9.14 5.96 4.94
N CYS A 53 -7.90 6.11 5.36
CA CYS A 53 -7.07 7.27 5.02
C CYS A 53 -5.69 6.91 4.46
N HIS A 54 -5.27 5.65 4.57
CA HIS A 54 -3.92 5.24 4.21
C HIS A 54 -3.88 3.79 3.78
N VAL A 55 -2.88 3.42 2.99
CA VAL A 55 -2.62 2.06 2.53
C VAL A 55 -1.13 1.75 2.60
N GLY A 56 -0.83 0.46 2.66
CA GLY A 56 0.52 -0.07 2.52
C GLY A 56 0.46 -1.44 1.86
N ILE A 57 1.62 -2.05 1.69
CA ILE A 57 1.74 -3.43 1.19
C ILE A 57 2.29 -4.29 2.32
N VAL A 58 1.66 -5.43 2.58
CA VAL A 58 2.15 -6.39 3.57
C VAL A 58 3.39 -7.08 3.01
N GLU A 59 4.52 -6.90 3.68
CA GLU A 59 5.80 -7.55 3.33
C GLU A 59 5.89 -8.94 3.94
N SER A 60 5.55 -9.06 5.22
CA SER A 60 5.63 -10.34 5.93
C SER A 60 4.60 -10.44 7.04
N VAL A 61 4.30 -11.67 7.41
CA VAL A 61 3.35 -12.00 8.48
C VAL A 61 3.99 -13.03 9.40
N ASN A 62 4.00 -12.75 10.70
CA ASN A 62 4.46 -13.69 11.72
C ASN A 62 3.50 -13.62 12.91
N GLY A 63 2.55 -14.55 12.96
CA GLY A 63 1.51 -14.56 13.98
C GLY A 63 0.69 -13.25 13.96
N LYS A 64 0.69 -12.53 15.07
CA LYS A 64 0.01 -11.23 15.23
C LYS A 64 0.93 -10.04 14.92
N THR A 65 2.04 -10.26 14.24
CA THR A 65 2.94 -9.19 13.79
C THR A 65 2.96 -9.16 12.28
N ILE A 66 2.73 -7.99 11.71
CA ILE A 66 2.92 -7.73 10.28
C ILE A 66 3.97 -6.66 10.07
N VAL A 67 4.72 -6.82 8.99
CA VAL A 67 5.63 -5.80 8.47
C VAL A 67 5.04 -5.28 7.17
N THR A 68 4.98 -3.98 7.03
CA THR A 68 4.43 -3.31 5.85
C THR A 68 5.46 -2.40 5.20
N ILE A 69 5.26 -2.13 3.93
CA ILE A 69 5.97 -1.08 3.20
C ILE A 69 4.94 -0.03 2.81
N GLU A 70 5.16 1.20 3.24
CA GLU A 70 4.20 2.28 3.11
C GLU A 70 4.85 3.49 2.44
N GLY A 71 4.20 4.00 1.41
CA GLY A 71 4.53 5.30 0.80
C GLY A 71 3.74 6.43 1.46
N ASN A 72 4.15 7.67 1.21
CA ASN A 72 3.51 8.88 1.75
C ASN A 72 3.29 8.81 3.27
N THR A 73 4.35 8.45 3.99
CA THR A 73 4.32 8.25 5.44
C THR A 73 5.51 8.93 6.10
N SER A 74 5.47 9.11 7.41
CA SER A 74 6.57 9.68 8.18
C SER A 74 6.91 8.84 9.42
N SER A 75 8.07 9.12 10.02
CA SER A 75 8.55 8.39 11.19
C SER A 75 7.89 8.80 12.50
N ALA A 76 7.41 10.04 12.60
CA ALA A 76 7.13 10.66 13.90
C ALA A 76 5.67 11.03 14.13
N THR A 77 4.88 11.25 13.12
CA THR A 77 3.48 11.65 13.24
C THR A 77 2.69 11.16 12.03
N ILE A 78 1.40 11.01 12.21
CA ILE A 78 0.45 10.82 11.11
C ILE A 78 0.38 12.16 10.34
N ASP A 79 1.41 12.45 9.58
CA ASP A 79 1.38 13.58 8.67
C ASP A 79 0.76 13.13 7.36
N ARG A 80 -0.27 13.84 6.91
CA ARG A 80 -0.93 13.60 5.62
C ARG A 80 0.03 13.77 4.44
N ASN A 81 1.14 14.46 4.64
CA ASN A 81 2.19 14.74 3.67
C ASN A 81 3.53 14.13 4.11
N GLY A 82 3.51 12.88 4.57
CA GLY A 82 4.70 12.21 5.09
C GLY A 82 5.89 12.16 4.13
N GLY A 83 5.64 12.05 2.83
CA GLY A 83 6.66 12.20 1.80
C GLY A 83 7.76 11.12 1.76
N GLU A 84 7.66 10.08 2.55
CA GLU A 84 8.66 9.01 2.65
C GLU A 84 8.05 7.65 2.32
N CYS A 85 8.89 6.75 1.82
CA CYS A 85 8.59 5.32 1.72
C CYS A 85 9.34 4.59 2.84
N ARG A 86 8.62 3.87 3.70
CA ARG A 86 9.17 3.25 4.90
C ARG A 86 8.66 1.84 5.13
N ARG A 87 9.50 1.03 5.79
CA ARG A 87 9.07 -0.22 6.42
C ARG A 87 8.53 0.09 7.81
N LYS A 88 7.35 -0.45 8.12
CA LYS A 88 6.73 -0.34 9.45
C LYS A 88 6.36 -1.71 9.99
N THR A 89 6.37 -1.84 11.32
CA THR A 89 6.01 -3.08 12.01
C THR A 89 4.83 -2.83 12.93
N TYR A 90 3.83 -3.68 12.84
CA TYR A 90 2.65 -3.65 13.70
C TYR A 90 2.58 -4.96 14.48
N SER A 91 2.93 -4.90 15.76
CA SER A 91 2.90 -6.05 16.66
C SER A 91 1.55 -6.15 17.33
N ASN A 92 1.09 -7.39 17.55
CA ASN A 92 -0.18 -7.66 18.22
C ASN A 92 -1.36 -6.89 17.62
N TYR A 93 -1.41 -6.83 16.27
CA TYR A 93 -2.42 -6.08 15.55
C TYR A 93 -3.82 -6.69 15.73
N SER A 94 -4.83 -5.86 15.61
CA SER A 94 -6.23 -6.25 15.47
C SER A 94 -6.83 -5.60 14.23
N VAL A 95 -7.92 -6.17 13.73
CA VAL A 95 -8.51 -5.77 12.45
C VAL A 95 -9.98 -5.38 12.64
N GLY A 96 -10.36 -4.26 12.04
CA GLY A 96 -11.73 -3.77 12.05
C GLY A 96 -12.12 -3.07 13.35
N GLY A 97 -13.40 -2.75 13.48
CA GLY A 97 -13.91 -2.01 14.62
C GLY A 97 -13.20 -0.65 14.79
N ASN A 98 -12.59 -0.48 15.95
CA ASN A 98 -11.85 0.73 16.28
C ASN A 98 -10.34 0.63 16.04
N SER A 99 -9.89 -0.44 15.42
CA SER A 99 -8.48 -0.67 15.13
C SER A 99 -7.99 0.20 14.00
N TRP A 100 -6.70 0.55 14.04
CA TRP A 100 -6.03 1.26 12.95
C TRP A 100 -6.05 0.45 11.65
N ILE A 101 -5.82 -0.86 11.70
CA ILE A 101 -5.93 -1.73 10.53
C ILE A 101 -7.40 -2.09 10.30
N TYR A 102 -7.92 -1.70 9.14
CA TYR A 102 -9.31 -1.95 8.77
C TYR A 102 -9.50 -3.31 8.10
N GLY A 103 -8.55 -3.73 7.29
CA GLY A 103 -8.57 -4.99 6.58
C GLY A 103 -7.56 -5.04 5.45
N PHE A 104 -7.63 -6.11 4.67
CA PHE A 104 -6.65 -6.41 3.62
C PHE A 104 -7.37 -6.69 2.30
N GLY A 105 -6.97 -5.97 1.25
CA GLY A 105 -7.35 -6.26 -0.13
C GLY A 105 -6.31 -7.17 -0.76
N ARG A 106 -6.74 -8.28 -1.34
CA ARG A 106 -5.82 -9.23 -1.98
C ARG A 106 -5.79 -9.04 -3.47
N PRO A 107 -4.68 -8.52 -4.03
CA PRO A 107 -4.56 -8.40 -5.48
C PRO A 107 -4.64 -9.75 -6.19
N VAL A 108 -5.03 -9.70 -7.45
CA VAL A 108 -5.04 -10.89 -8.31
C VAL A 108 -3.63 -11.09 -8.86
N TYR A 109 -2.86 -11.91 -8.19
CA TYR A 109 -1.51 -12.29 -8.62
C TYR A 109 -1.57 -13.53 -9.50
N THR A 110 -1.32 -13.34 -10.80
CA THR A 110 -1.28 -14.40 -11.80
C THR A 110 -0.07 -14.21 -12.71
N ALA A 111 0.25 -15.21 -13.53
CA ALA A 111 1.32 -15.08 -14.54
C ALA A 111 1.08 -13.91 -15.50
N GLU A 112 -0.18 -13.54 -15.74
CA GLU A 112 -0.57 -12.45 -16.63
C GLU A 112 -0.48 -11.06 -15.98
N THR A 113 -0.60 -10.98 -14.66
CA THR A 113 -0.56 -9.72 -13.91
C THR A 113 0.83 -9.43 -13.36
N CYS A 114 1.15 -10.03 -12.25
CA CYS A 114 2.41 -9.88 -11.53
C CYS A 114 2.44 -10.91 -10.40
N SER A 115 3.61 -11.22 -9.86
CA SER A 115 3.71 -12.02 -8.63
C SER A 115 3.77 -11.10 -7.39
N ALA A 116 3.35 -11.63 -6.24
CA ALA A 116 3.50 -10.94 -4.97
C ALA A 116 4.98 -10.64 -4.66
N GLU A 117 5.86 -11.60 -4.96
CA GLU A 117 7.31 -11.46 -4.76
C GLU A 117 7.89 -10.31 -5.58
N LYS A 118 7.45 -10.15 -6.84
CA LYS A 118 7.91 -9.07 -7.71
C LYS A 118 7.43 -7.70 -7.21
N VAL A 119 6.18 -7.60 -6.78
CA VAL A 119 5.64 -6.37 -6.18
C VAL A 119 6.42 -6.00 -4.92
N LEU A 120 6.70 -6.97 -4.05
CA LEU A 120 7.46 -6.74 -2.83
C LEU A 120 8.91 -6.36 -3.11
N GLU A 121 9.55 -6.97 -4.11
CA GLU A 121 10.90 -6.59 -4.55
C GLU A 121 10.95 -5.11 -4.95
N ILE A 122 10.00 -4.67 -5.77
CA ILE A 122 9.90 -3.26 -6.21
C ILE A 122 9.67 -2.35 -5.00
N ALA A 123 8.72 -2.70 -4.12
CA ALA A 123 8.40 -1.91 -2.94
C ALA A 123 9.59 -1.79 -1.98
N LYS A 124 10.34 -2.87 -1.76
CA LYS A 124 11.56 -2.86 -0.93
C LYS A 124 12.62 -1.91 -1.47
N ASN A 125 12.76 -1.83 -2.78
CA ASN A 125 13.72 -0.92 -3.42
C ASN A 125 13.35 0.56 -3.24
N GLU A 126 12.11 0.86 -2.88
CA GLU A 126 11.64 2.22 -2.62
C GLU A 126 11.84 2.67 -1.17
N ILE A 127 12.12 1.76 -0.25
CA ILE A 127 12.36 2.11 1.16
C ILE A 127 13.51 3.12 1.25
N GLY A 128 13.28 4.21 1.98
CA GLY A 128 14.21 5.34 2.08
C GLY A 128 14.02 6.42 1.03
N TYR A 129 13.08 6.24 0.09
CA TYR A 129 12.71 7.32 -0.81
C TYR A 129 12.06 8.45 -0.03
N GLU A 130 12.49 9.68 -0.33
CA GLU A 130 11.91 10.91 0.23
C GLU A 130 11.43 11.80 -0.91
N GLU A 131 10.19 12.27 -0.79
CA GLU A 131 9.62 13.21 -1.74
C GLU A 131 10.26 14.59 -1.55
N LYS A 132 10.65 15.21 -2.64
CA LYS A 132 11.17 16.58 -2.62
C LYS A 132 10.02 17.58 -2.44
N ARG A 133 10.17 18.47 -1.47
CA ARG A 133 9.08 19.32 -0.97
C ARG A 133 8.85 20.62 -1.75
N SER A 134 9.71 20.99 -2.71
CA SER A 134 9.55 22.22 -3.49
C SER A 134 9.37 21.93 -4.97
N PRO A 135 8.63 22.79 -5.71
CA PRO A 135 8.46 22.61 -7.15
C PRO A 135 9.77 22.54 -7.93
N SER A 136 10.82 23.23 -7.46
CA SER A 136 12.16 23.15 -8.04
C SER A 136 12.92 21.88 -7.66
N GLN A 137 12.38 21.08 -6.74
CA GLN A 137 12.94 19.80 -6.26
C GLN A 137 12.05 18.61 -6.60
N LEU A 138 11.05 18.81 -7.46
CA LEU A 138 10.16 17.73 -7.93
C LEU A 138 10.86 16.70 -8.82
N GLU A 139 12.13 16.92 -9.16
CA GLU A 139 12.98 15.87 -9.71
C GLU A 139 13.36 14.91 -8.60
N ASP A 140 12.47 13.96 -8.33
CA ASP A 140 12.76 12.89 -7.40
C ASP A 140 13.70 11.83 -8.02
N LYS A 141 14.11 10.85 -7.22
CA LYS A 141 15.00 9.78 -7.72
C LYS A 141 14.39 8.95 -8.85
N HIS A 142 13.06 9.04 -9.06
CA HIS A 142 12.37 8.33 -10.13
C HIS A 142 12.30 9.15 -11.42
N ALA A 143 12.14 10.46 -11.34
CA ALA A 143 12.15 11.34 -12.49
C ALA A 143 13.48 11.21 -13.27
N ASN A 144 14.57 10.96 -12.57
CA ASN A 144 15.90 10.81 -13.15
C ASN A 144 16.22 9.39 -13.65
N LYS A 145 15.43 8.39 -13.27
CA LYS A 145 15.63 7.01 -13.75
C LYS A 145 15.07 6.76 -15.14
N GLY A 146 14.20 7.63 -15.64
CA GLY A 146 13.61 7.50 -16.96
C GLY A 146 14.44 8.07 -18.11
N THR A 147 15.58 8.68 -17.82
CA THR A 147 16.46 9.34 -18.80
C THR A 147 17.82 8.66 -18.95
N GLY A 148 17.99 7.51 -18.33
CA GLY A 148 19.17 6.69 -18.45
C GLY A 148 19.04 5.61 -19.50
#